data_c19328d2e4efc341ae6843f4e07dba9d
#
_entry.id   c19328d2e4efc341ae6843f4e07dba9d
#
_cell.length_a   1.000
_cell.length_b   1.000
_cell.length_c   1.000
_cell.angle_alpha   90.00
_cell.angle_beta   90.00
_cell.angle_gamma   90.00
#
_symmetry.space_group_name_H-M   'P 1'
#
loop_
_entity.id
_entity.type
_entity.pdbx_description
1 polymer ?
#
loop_
_entity_poly.entity_id
_entity_poly.type
_entity_poly.pdbx_seq_one_letter_code
_entity_poly.pdbx_strand_id
1 'polypeptide(L)'
;MGKRGQKPKGKVKIKWSPNFAYAIGLLVTDGNLSTDGYHVSFTSKDFELIANFLKSLQINCHIGRKANGSNPSEKKYFVAQFGDILFYKFLLSIGLTPNKTKTISVINVPNRYFFDFLRGHFDGDGSFYSYWDKRWRSSFMHYLQFVSASEKHILWMRTELLKKTGCVGHISKSKNSSVYQLRYAKRESLKILKKMYYTNTVLCLSRKKDKINKALNSRY
;
A
#
# COMPACT_ATOMS: atom_id res chain seq x y z
N MET A 1 -41.40 -20.21 -7.57
CA MET A 1 -40.90 -18.85 -7.33
C MET A 1 -39.93 -18.90 -6.14
N GLY A 2 -38.62 -18.79 -6.35
CA GLY A 2 -37.62 -18.80 -5.28
C GLY A 2 -37.74 -17.54 -4.39
N LYS A 3 -37.78 -17.74 -3.07
CA LYS A 3 -37.74 -16.63 -2.09
C LYS A 3 -36.53 -15.73 -2.39
N ARG A 4 -36.77 -14.45 -2.70
CA ARG A 4 -35.71 -13.45 -2.83
C ARG A 4 -34.98 -13.37 -1.46
N GLY A 5 -33.73 -13.85 -1.39
CA GLY A 5 -32.90 -13.70 -0.22
C GLY A 5 -32.72 -12.22 0.14
N GLN A 6 -32.39 -11.94 1.42
CA GLN A 6 -32.09 -10.56 1.86
C GLN A 6 -30.99 -9.96 0.97
N LYS A 7 -31.15 -8.68 0.61
CA LYS A 7 -30.11 -7.95 -0.12
C LYS A 7 -28.84 -7.94 0.73
N PRO A 8 -27.65 -8.17 0.12
CA PRO A 8 -26.38 -8.14 0.86
C PRO A 8 -26.21 -6.79 1.57
N LYS A 9 -25.99 -6.81 2.88
CA LYS A 9 -25.64 -5.62 3.64
C LYS A 9 -24.11 -5.49 3.62
N GLY A 10 -23.58 -4.41 3.01
CA GLY A 10 -22.15 -4.08 3.07
C GLY A 10 -21.72 -3.69 4.48
N LYS A 11 -20.57 -4.16 4.92
CA LYS A 11 -19.91 -3.72 6.17
C LYS A 11 -19.11 -2.44 5.95
N VAL A 12 -18.48 -2.32 4.78
CA VAL A 12 -17.64 -1.19 4.40
C VAL A 12 -18.49 -0.13 3.72
N LYS A 13 -18.39 1.12 4.19
CA LYS A 13 -18.98 2.26 3.50
C LYS A 13 -18.13 2.62 2.28
N ILE A 14 -18.61 2.25 1.09
CA ILE A 14 -17.91 2.50 -0.17
C ILE A 14 -18.06 3.98 -0.55
N LYS A 15 -17.14 4.80 -0.08
CA LYS A 15 -17.06 6.24 -0.38
C LYS A 15 -15.61 6.69 -0.41
N TRP A 16 -15.17 7.24 -1.54
CA TRP A 16 -13.82 7.78 -1.65
C TRP A 16 -13.55 8.88 -0.63
N SER A 17 -12.48 8.70 0.11
CA SER A 17 -11.90 9.64 1.08
C SER A 17 -10.39 9.41 1.17
N PRO A 18 -9.60 10.30 1.79
CA PRO A 18 -8.18 10.07 2.02
C PRO A 18 -7.89 8.72 2.70
N ASN A 19 -8.61 8.42 3.78
CA ASN A 19 -8.43 7.17 4.52
C ASN A 19 -8.87 5.94 3.70
N PHE A 20 -10.00 6.04 2.98
CA PHE A 20 -10.44 4.91 2.13
C PHE A 20 -9.42 4.61 1.03
N ALA A 21 -8.87 5.64 0.37
CA ALA A 21 -7.82 5.45 -0.63
C ALA A 21 -6.54 4.85 -0.03
N TYR A 22 -6.17 5.25 1.19
CA TYR A 22 -5.08 4.65 1.94
C TYR A 22 -5.31 3.15 2.17
N ALA A 23 -6.51 2.75 2.61
CA ALA A 23 -6.85 1.33 2.77
C ALA A 23 -6.77 0.54 1.45
N ILE A 24 -7.20 1.13 0.33
CA ILE A 24 -7.03 0.51 -1.00
C ILE A 24 -5.56 0.32 -1.34
N GLY A 25 -4.69 1.29 -1.02
CA GLY A 25 -3.24 1.16 -1.18
C GLY A 25 -2.66 -0.01 -0.39
N LEU A 26 -3.09 -0.19 0.87
CA LEU A 26 -2.71 -1.33 1.71
C LEU A 26 -3.20 -2.67 1.12
N LEU A 27 -4.44 -2.73 0.63
CA LEU A 27 -4.98 -3.94 0.00
C LEU A 27 -4.22 -4.33 -1.27
N VAL A 28 -3.72 -3.36 -2.01
CA VAL A 28 -2.90 -3.63 -3.21
C VAL A 28 -1.63 -4.39 -2.88
N THR A 29 -1.00 -4.10 -1.75
CA THR A 29 0.24 -4.76 -1.29
C THR A 29 -0.08 -6.05 -0.52
N ASP A 30 -0.51 -5.95 0.71
CA ASP A 30 -0.64 -7.03 1.69
C ASP A 30 -2.07 -7.60 1.80
N GLY A 31 -3.01 -7.08 0.99
CA GLY A 31 -4.38 -7.57 0.95
C GLY A 31 -4.55 -8.81 0.09
N ASN A 32 -5.57 -9.61 0.40
CA ASN A 32 -5.99 -10.74 -0.42
C ASN A 32 -7.50 -10.75 -0.59
N LEU A 33 -7.94 -10.98 -1.82
CA LEU A 33 -9.31 -11.28 -2.18
C LEU A 33 -9.43 -12.80 -2.34
N SER A 34 -10.30 -13.43 -1.56
CA SER A 34 -10.57 -14.86 -1.68
C SER A 34 -11.30 -15.18 -2.99
N THR A 35 -11.06 -16.33 -3.55
CA THR A 35 -11.75 -16.81 -4.77
C THR A 35 -13.23 -17.14 -4.55
N ASP A 36 -13.70 -17.13 -3.30
CA ASP A 36 -15.11 -17.33 -2.96
C ASP A 36 -16.03 -16.13 -3.32
N GLY A 37 -15.43 -15.00 -3.71
CA GLY A 37 -16.17 -13.85 -4.20
C GLY A 37 -16.70 -12.90 -3.14
N TYR A 38 -16.34 -13.06 -1.86
CA TYR A 38 -16.84 -12.18 -0.80
C TYR A 38 -15.88 -11.93 0.38
N HIS A 39 -14.90 -12.78 0.63
CA HIS A 39 -13.94 -12.54 1.70
C HIS A 39 -12.77 -11.65 1.25
N VAL A 40 -12.47 -10.69 2.08
CA VAL A 40 -11.31 -9.81 1.98
C VAL A 40 -10.46 -9.97 3.23
N SER A 41 -9.16 -10.13 3.09
CA SER A 41 -8.23 -10.20 4.21
C SER A 41 -7.04 -9.27 4.02
N PHE A 42 -6.52 -8.77 5.14
CA PHE A 42 -5.30 -7.98 5.20
C PHE A 42 -4.38 -8.55 6.27
N THR A 43 -3.11 -8.77 5.94
CA THR A 43 -2.14 -9.45 6.82
C THR A 43 -0.90 -8.59 6.98
N SER A 44 -0.43 -8.36 8.20
CA SER A 44 0.80 -7.62 8.48
C SER A 44 1.50 -8.10 9.73
N LYS A 45 2.82 -7.90 9.81
CA LYS A 45 3.58 -8.02 11.06
C LYS A 45 3.36 -6.84 11.99
N ASP A 46 3.09 -5.66 11.43
CA ASP A 46 2.83 -4.45 12.18
C ASP A 46 1.35 -4.39 12.61
N PHE A 47 1.09 -4.48 13.91
CA PHE A 47 -0.27 -4.33 14.44
C PHE A 47 -0.87 -2.96 14.10
N GLU A 48 -0.06 -1.90 14.16
CA GLU A 48 -0.47 -0.55 13.77
C GLU A 48 -1.05 -0.52 12.34
N LEU A 49 -0.46 -1.27 11.42
CA LEU A 49 -0.93 -1.29 10.03
C LEU A 49 -2.31 -1.96 9.89
N ILE A 50 -2.57 -3.02 10.68
CA ILE A 50 -3.90 -3.64 10.78
C ILE A 50 -4.92 -2.65 11.38
N ALA A 51 -4.55 -1.98 12.47
CA ALA A 51 -5.41 -0.98 13.12
C ALA A 51 -5.74 0.18 12.16
N ASN A 52 -4.73 0.69 11.45
CA ASN A 52 -4.88 1.72 10.43
C ASN A 52 -5.80 1.28 9.29
N PHE A 53 -5.66 0.04 8.82
CA PHE A 53 -6.53 -0.54 7.80
C PHE A 53 -8.01 -0.56 8.24
N LEU A 54 -8.30 -1.12 9.41
CA LEU A 54 -9.66 -1.20 9.95
C LEU A 54 -10.26 0.19 10.21
N LYS A 55 -9.48 1.11 10.79
CA LYS A 55 -9.86 2.51 10.99
C LYS A 55 -10.19 3.21 9.68
N SER A 56 -9.40 2.96 8.63
CA SER A 56 -9.59 3.56 7.31
C SER A 56 -10.88 3.12 6.63
N LEU A 57 -11.28 1.87 6.83
CA LEU A 57 -12.54 1.30 6.33
C LEU A 57 -13.73 1.56 7.26
N GLN A 58 -13.49 2.09 8.46
CA GLN A 58 -14.49 2.32 9.51
C GLN A 58 -15.25 1.02 9.87
N ILE A 59 -14.52 -0.10 9.94
CA ILE A 59 -15.08 -1.39 10.31
C ILE A 59 -14.43 -1.93 11.58
N ASN A 60 -15.18 -2.77 12.28
CA ASN A 60 -14.66 -3.56 13.39
C ASN A 60 -14.74 -5.05 13.01
N CYS A 61 -13.62 -5.75 13.13
CA CYS A 61 -13.57 -7.20 12.98
C CYS A 61 -12.51 -7.79 13.89
N HIS A 62 -12.62 -9.09 14.15
CA HIS A 62 -11.62 -9.82 14.93
C HIS A 62 -10.26 -9.78 14.25
N ILE A 63 -9.20 -9.50 15.04
CA ILE A 63 -7.82 -9.57 14.57
C ILE A 63 -7.24 -10.91 15.03
N GLY A 64 -7.07 -11.83 14.08
CA GLY A 64 -6.46 -13.12 14.31
C GLY A 64 -4.93 -13.10 14.26
N ARG A 65 -4.32 -14.23 14.58
CA ARG A 65 -2.89 -14.47 14.43
C ARG A 65 -2.64 -15.56 13.39
N LYS A 66 -1.69 -15.34 12.49
CA LYS A 66 -1.31 -16.30 11.45
C LYS A 66 0.18 -16.63 11.53
N ALA A 67 0.48 -17.92 11.35
CA ALA A 67 1.86 -18.41 11.25
C ALA A 67 2.49 -17.99 9.90
N ASN A 68 3.81 -17.96 9.87
CA ASN A 68 4.56 -17.89 8.61
C ASN A 68 4.52 -19.27 7.93
N GLY A 69 4.39 -19.31 6.60
CA GLY A 69 4.44 -20.56 5.84
C GLY A 69 5.73 -21.36 6.04
N SER A 70 6.85 -20.68 6.37
CA SER A 70 8.14 -21.32 6.64
C SER A 70 8.32 -21.82 8.08
N ASN A 71 7.51 -21.35 9.04
CA ASN A 71 7.55 -21.78 10.43
C ASN A 71 6.13 -21.75 11.02
N PRO A 72 5.40 -22.88 10.97
CA PRO A 72 4.00 -22.97 11.45
C PRO A 72 3.84 -22.73 12.95
N SER A 73 4.87 -22.95 13.76
CA SER A 73 4.81 -22.77 15.22
C SER A 73 4.80 -21.30 15.64
N GLU A 74 5.29 -20.38 14.79
CA GLU A 74 5.46 -18.99 15.13
C GLU A 74 4.41 -18.08 14.46
N LYS A 75 3.36 -17.74 15.22
CA LYS A 75 2.28 -16.84 14.75
C LYS A 75 2.70 -15.37 14.79
N LYS A 76 3.60 -14.99 13.88
CA LYS A 76 4.17 -13.61 13.79
C LYS A 76 3.27 -12.58 13.12
N TYR A 77 2.25 -13.00 12.38
CA TYR A 77 1.43 -12.09 11.58
C TYR A 77 0.07 -11.85 12.22
N PHE A 78 -0.37 -10.61 12.19
CA PHE A 78 -1.75 -10.24 12.46
C PHE A 78 -2.56 -10.34 11.17
N VAL A 79 -3.82 -10.75 11.26
CA VAL A 79 -4.74 -10.83 10.12
C VAL A 79 -6.10 -10.28 10.49
N ALA A 80 -6.60 -9.37 9.67
CA ALA A 80 -7.99 -8.93 9.66
C ALA A 80 -8.69 -9.56 8.46
N GLN A 81 -9.76 -10.34 8.68
CA GLN A 81 -10.53 -10.98 7.62
C GLN A 81 -12.01 -10.75 7.86
N PHE A 82 -12.72 -10.37 6.81
CA PHE A 82 -14.17 -10.16 6.86
C PHE A 82 -14.82 -10.47 5.52
N GLY A 83 -16.10 -10.84 5.56
CA GLY A 83 -16.92 -11.02 4.37
C GLY A 83 -17.74 -9.77 4.09
N ASP A 84 -17.66 -9.26 2.85
CA ASP A 84 -18.45 -8.15 2.33
C ASP A 84 -18.54 -8.24 0.80
N ILE A 85 -19.65 -8.71 0.31
CA ILE A 85 -19.86 -8.95 -1.13
C ILE A 85 -19.88 -7.65 -1.95
N LEU A 86 -20.39 -6.56 -1.37
CA LEU A 86 -20.48 -5.27 -2.06
C LEU A 86 -19.10 -4.64 -2.19
N PHE A 87 -18.33 -4.65 -1.10
CA PHE A 87 -16.95 -4.17 -1.10
C PHE A 87 -16.06 -5.02 -2.01
N TYR A 88 -16.22 -6.35 -1.98
CA TYR A 88 -15.50 -7.26 -2.87
C TYR A 88 -15.74 -6.92 -4.35
N LYS A 89 -17.00 -6.75 -4.77
CA LYS A 89 -17.37 -6.36 -6.13
C LYS A 89 -16.81 -4.98 -6.50
N PHE A 90 -16.85 -4.04 -5.57
CA PHE A 90 -16.22 -2.73 -5.77
C PHE A 90 -14.70 -2.86 -6.00
N LEU A 91 -13.99 -3.68 -5.21
CA LEU A 91 -12.55 -3.91 -5.40
C LEU A 91 -12.24 -4.47 -6.79
N LEU A 92 -13.05 -5.43 -7.28
CA LEU A 92 -12.93 -5.93 -8.65
C LEU A 92 -13.13 -4.81 -9.68
N SER A 93 -14.13 -3.95 -9.50
CA SER A 93 -14.44 -2.87 -10.45
C SER A 93 -13.35 -1.81 -10.57
N ILE A 94 -12.51 -1.64 -9.53
CA ILE A 94 -11.37 -0.73 -9.56
C ILE A 94 -10.05 -1.39 -10.00
N GLY A 95 -10.06 -2.69 -10.31
CA GLY A 95 -8.90 -3.42 -10.82
C GLY A 95 -8.15 -4.30 -9.80
N LEU A 96 -8.69 -4.47 -8.58
CA LEU A 96 -8.09 -5.36 -7.59
C LEU A 96 -8.74 -6.75 -7.66
N THR A 97 -7.97 -7.78 -8.04
CA THR A 97 -8.47 -9.14 -8.29
C THR A 97 -7.87 -10.17 -7.34
N PRO A 98 -8.48 -11.36 -7.19
CA PRO A 98 -7.80 -12.50 -6.56
C PRO A 98 -6.47 -12.81 -7.25
N ASN A 99 -5.54 -13.41 -6.51
CA ASN A 99 -4.22 -13.82 -7.02
C ASN A 99 -3.43 -12.70 -7.74
N LYS A 100 -3.62 -11.45 -7.29
CA LYS A 100 -3.13 -10.23 -7.94
C LYS A 100 -1.61 -10.07 -8.07
N THR A 101 -0.82 -10.84 -7.32
CA THR A 101 0.63 -10.59 -7.12
C THR A 101 1.40 -10.32 -8.42
N LYS A 102 1.14 -11.07 -9.48
CA LYS A 102 1.80 -10.90 -10.79
C LYS A 102 0.89 -10.27 -11.85
N THR A 103 -0.41 -10.18 -11.58
CA THR A 103 -1.44 -9.79 -12.58
C THR A 103 -1.97 -8.39 -12.40
N ILE A 104 -1.79 -7.79 -11.21
CA ILE A 104 -2.24 -6.44 -10.92
C ILE A 104 -1.66 -5.44 -11.92
N SER A 105 -2.47 -4.49 -12.34
CA SER A 105 -2.06 -3.44 -13.28
C SER A 105 -2.51 -2.07 -12.79
N VAL A 106 -3.44 -1.44 -13.48
CA VAL A 106 -4.03 -0.15 -13.11
C VAL A 106 -5.02 -0.35 -11.96
N ILE A 107 -4.98 0.56 -11.00
CA ILE A 107 -6.03 0.70 -9.98
C ILE A 107 -6.76 2.02 -10.21
N ASN A 108 -8.06 1.96 -10.43
CA ASN A 108 -8.88 3.14 -10.69
C ASN A 108 -9.13 3.92 -9.39
N VAL A 109 -8.20 4.82 -9.07
CA VAL A 109 -8.28 5.72 -7.93
C VAL A 109 -8.56 7.14 -8.44
N PRO A 110 -9.54 7.88 -7.87
CA PRO A 110 -9.76 9.27 -8.25
C PRO A 110 -8.51 10.12 -8.02
N ASN A 111 -8.19 10.98 -8.98
CA ASN A 111 -6.95 11.77 -9.01
C ASN A 111 -6.64 12.51 -7.71
N ARG A 112 -7.66 13.07 -7.05
CA ARG A 112 -7.53 13.81 -5.78
C ARG A 112 -7.04 12.96 -4.62
N TYR A 113 -7.22 11.62 -4.66
CA TYR A 113 -6.83 10.69 -3.60
C TYR A 113 -5.64 9.81 -3.98
N PHE A 114 -5.00 10.07 -5.10
CA PHE A 114 -3.89 9.25 -5.58
C PHE A 114 -2.73 9.19 -4.58
N PHE A 115 -2.38 10.31 -3.93
CA PHE A 115 -1.27 10.32 -2.96
C PHE A 115 -1.62 9.66 -1.62
N ASP A 116 -2.89 9.60 -1.26
CA ASP A 116 -3.35 8.80 -0.11
C ASP A 116 -3.26 7.30 -0.41
N PHE A 117 -3.70 6.89 -1.59
CA PHE A 117 -3.51 5.54 -2.10
C PHE A 117 -2.02 5.17 -2.14
N LEU A 118 -1.18 6.04 -2.69
CA LEU A 118 0.26 5.84 -2.79
C LEU A 118 0.93 5.71 -1.41
N ARG A 119 0.46 6.46 -0.40
CA ARG A 119 0.91 6.33 1.00
C ARG A 119 0.56 4.96 1.57
N GLY A 120 -0.66 4.45 1.34
CA GLY A 120 -1.03 3.09 1.73
C GLY A 120 -0.16 2.03 1.05
N HIS A 121 0.07 2.16 -0.24
CA HIS A 121 0.98 1.27 -0.97
C HIS A 121 2.41 1.33 -0.41
N PHE A 122 2.90 2.53 -0.07
CA PHE A 122 4.21 2.71 0.54
C PHE A 122 4.29 2.07 1.93
N ASP A 123 3.26 2.21 2.75
CA ASP A 123 3.22 1.65 4.10
C ASP A 123 3.20 0.12 4.08
N GLY A 124 2.58 -0.50 3.09
CA GLY A 124 2.70 -1.93 2.84
C GLY A 124 4.13 -2.28 2.37
N ASP A 125 4.36 -2.27 1.08
CA ASP A 125 5.59 -2.80 0.44
C ASP A 125 6.67 -1.76 0.14
N GLY A 126 6.41 -0.46 0.36
CA GLY A 126 7.39 0.57 0.07
C GLY A 126 8.52 0.65 1.09
N SER A 127 9.61 1.28 0.71
CA SER A 127 10.74 1.54 1.61
C SER A 127 11.33 2.94 1.40
N PHE A 128 11.86 3.47 2.49
CA PHE A 128 12.70 4.67 2.48
C PHE A 128 14.03 4.34 3.14
N TYR A 129 15.13 4.71 2.52
CA TYR A 129 16.46 4.55 3.09
C TYR A 129 17.35 5.73 2.76
N SER A 130 18.32 5.98 3.62
CA SER A 130 19.28 7.09 3.51
C SER A 130 20.64 6.65 4.00
N TYR A 131 21.68 7.26 3.43
CA TYR A 131 23.05 7.05 3.82
C TYR A 131 23.95 8.21 3.33
N TRP A 132 25.10 8.37 3.97
CA TRP A 132 26.18 9.22 3.46
C TRP A 132 26.95 8.46 2.38
N ASP A 133 27.16 9.07 1.21
CA ASP A 133 27.93 8.43 0.14
C ASP A 133 29.40 8.31 0.58
N LYS A 134 29.91 7.08 0.58
CA LYS A 134 31.30 6.81 1.00
C LYS A 134 32.33 7.50 0.10
N ARG A 135 32.01 7.74 -1.16
CA ARG A 135 32.87 8.41 -2.15
C ARG A 135 32.85 9.92 -2.02
N TRP A 136 31.68 10.46 -1.60
CA TRP A 136 31.43 11.89 -1.46
C TRP A 136 30.87 12.17 -0.08
N ARG A 137 31.76 12.35 0.92
CA ARG A 137 31.39 12.47 2.34
C ARG A 137 30.38 13.58 2.67
N SER A 138 30.29 14.63 1.82
CA SER A 138 29.29 15.70 1.92
C SER A 138 27.95 15.37 1.24
N SER A 139 27.84 14.23 0.54
CA SER A 139 26.64 13.85 -0.19
C SER A 139 25.75 12.92 0.62
N PHE A 140 24.69 13.46 1.20
CA PHE A 140 23.64 12.68 1.83
C PHE A 140 22.66 12.17 0.77
N MET A 141 22.55 10.86 0.64
CA MET A 141 21.68 10.17 -0.29
C MET A 141 20.42 9.68 0.42
N HIS A 142 19.26 9.82 -0.22
CA HIS A 142 18.03 9.19 0.23
C HIS A 142 17.17 8.78 -0.95
N TYR A 143 16.42 7.71 -0.74
CA TYR A 143 15.62 7.07 -1.77
C TYR A 143 14.25 6.69 -1.24
N LEU A 144 13.24 6.96 -2.03
CA LEU A 144 11.88 6.44 -1.87
C LEU A 144 11.69 5.33 -2.89
N GLN A 145 11.24 4.16 -2.45
CA GLN A 145 11.10 2.99 -3.30
C GLN A 145 9.72 2.35 -3.15
N PHE A 146 9.14 1.99 -4.29
CA PHE A 146 7.95 1.15 -4.41
C PHE A 146 8.34 -0.16 -5.07
N VAL A 147 7.69 -1.26 -4.69
CA VAL A 147 7.97 -2.58 -5.24
C VAL A 147 6.68 -3.28 -5.65
N SER A 148 6.77 -4.11 -6.68
CA SER A 148 5.69 -5.02 -7.09
C SER A 148 6.26 -6.17 -7.91
N ALA A 149 5.65 -7.35 -7.83
CA ALA A 149 5.95 -8.45 -8.72
C ALA A 149 5.29 -8.27 -10.12
N SER A 150 4.40 -7.28 -10.28
CA SER A 150 3.80 -6.93 -11.55
C SER A 150 4.51 -5.73 -12.19
N GLU A 151 5.10 -5.94 -13.36
CA GLU A 151 5.70 -4.88 -14.17
C GLU A 151 4.66 -3.83 -14.58
N LYS A 152 3.47 -4.28 -15.01
CA LYS A 152 2.37 -3.41 -15.44
C LYS A 152 1.98 -2.42 -14.35
N HIS A 153 1.95 -2.88 -13.09
CA HIS A 153 1.61 -2.03 -11.95
C HIS A 153 2.69 -0.97 -11.67
N ILE A 154 3.97 -1.36 -11.72
CA ILE A 154 5.11 -0.44 -11.54
C ILE A 154 5.15 0.60 -12.66
N LEU A 155 4.94 0.21 -13.91
CA LEU A 155 4.87 1.14 -15.05
C LEU A 155 3.70 2.11 -14.92
N TRP A 156 2.54 1.63 -14.51
CA TRP A 156 1.38 2.49 -14.24
C TRP A 156 1.68 3.51 -13.13
N MET A 157 2.22 3.08 -11.97
CA MET A 157 2.58 3.99 -10.88
C MET A 157 3.59 5.05 -11.33
N ARG A 158 4.62 4.66 -12.09
CA ARG A 158 5.59 5.60 -12.66
C ARG A 158 4.92 6.64 -13.55
N THR A 159 4.04 6.20 -14.44
CA THR A 159 3.31 7.09 -15.36
C THR A 159 2.45 8.09 -14.60
N GLU A 160 1.71 7.63 -13.59
CA GLU A 160 0.89 8.53 -12.77
C GLU A 160 1.72 9.51 -11.94
N LEU A 161 2.83 9.05 -11.37
CA LEU A 161 3.75 9.92 -10.64
C LEU A 161 4.42 10.95 -11.55
N LEU A 162 4.83 10.56 -12.75
CA LEU A 162 5.36 11.49 -13.75
C LEU A 162 4.34 12.57 -14.11
N LYS A 163 3.10 12.19 -14.44
CA LYS A 163 2.02 13.13 -14.76
C LYS A 163 1.74 14.13 -13.62
N LYS A 164 1.72 13.65 -12.37
CA LYS A 164 1.30 14.44 -11.20
C LYS A 164 2.43 15.24 -10.55
N THR A 165 3.68 14.85 -10.78
CA THR A 165 4.83 15.46 -10.09
C THR A 165 5.96 15.86 -11.01
N GLY A 166 6.00 15.40 -12.26
CA GLY A 166 7.17 15.54 -13.14
C GLY A 166 8.36 14.66 -12.71
N CYS A 167 8.18 13.75 -11.74
CA CYS A 167 9.25 12.85 -11.27
C CYS A 167 9.32 11.62 -12.18
N VAL A 168 10.50 11.36 -12.75
CA VAL A 168 10.71 10.27 -13.71
C VAL A 168 10.96 8.94 -13.00
N GLY A 169 11.77 8.95 -11.93
CA GLY A 169 12.17 7.76 -11.21
C GLY A 169 12.97 6.77 -12.07
N HIS A 170 13.46 5.72 -11.43
CA HIS A 170 14.18 4.64 -12.11
C HIS A 170 13.53 3.29 -11.79
N ILE A 171 13.28 2.48 -12.82
CA ILE A 171 12.78 1.11 -12.67
C ILE A 171 13.94 0.16 -12.82
N SER A 172 14.06 -0.78 -11.89
CA SER A 172 14.98 -1.91 -11.96
C SER A 172 14.28 -3.21 -11.62
N LYS A 173 14.74 -4.30 -12.21
CA LYS A 173 14.30 -5.65 -11.84
C LYS A 173 15.40 -6.31 -11.00
N SER A 174 15.03 -6.93 -9.91
CA SER A 174 15.98 -7.70 -9.10
C SER A 174 16.47 -8.92 -9.89
N LYS A 175 17.79 -9.14 -9.91
CA LYS A 175 18.39 -10.29 -10.64
C LYS A 175 17.91 -11.64 -10.11
N ASN A 176 17.67 -11.73 -8.79
CA ASN A 176 17.34 -12.98 -8.08
C ASN A 176 15.88 -13.09 -7.66
N SER A 177 15.00 -12.19 -8.13
CA SER A 177 13.58 -12.23 -7.82
C SER A 177 12.73 -11.69 -8.97
N SER A 178 11.44 -12.01 -8.97
CA SER A 178 10.47 -11.47 -9.93
C SER A 178 9.99 -10.06 -9.57
N VAL A 179 10.69 -9.35 -8.66
CA VAL A 179 10.22 -8.06 -8.14
C VAL A 179 10.81 -6.91 -8.93
N TYR A 180 9.93 -6.03 -9.39
CA TYR A 180 10.27 -4.74 -9.99
C TYR A 180 10.30 -3.67 -8.90
N GLN A 181 11.26 -2.75 -9.00
CA GLN A 181 11.50 -1.68 -8.06
C GLN A 181 11.43 -0.34 -8.79
N LEU A 182 10.54 0.55 -8.34
CA LEU A 182 10.47 1.94 -8.79
C LEU A 182 11.10 2.82 -7.71
N ARG A 183 12.21 3.48 -8.05
CA ARG A 183 13.04 4.24 -7.10
C ARG A 183 13.12 5.71 -7.48
N TYR A 184 12.97 6.57 -6.49
CA TYR A 184 13.12 8.01 -6.60
C TYR A 184 14.21 8.48 -5.65
N ALA A 185 15.17 9.28 -6.16
CA ALA A 185 16.31 9.78 -5.39
C ALA A 185 16.12 11.25 -5.01
N LYS A 186 16.76 11.67 -3.91
CA LYS A 186 16.92 13.08 -3.51
C LYS A 186 15.66 13.95 -3.73
N ARG A 187 15.73 14.94 -4.66
CA ARG A 187 14.65 15.92 -4.92
C ARG A 187 13.33 15.27 -5.31
N GLU A 188 13.35 14.24 -6.14
CA GLU A 188 12.13 13.54 -6.55
C GLU A 188 11.46 12.84 -5.36
N SER A 189 12.25 12.15 -4.52
CA SER A 189 11.71 11.49 -3.32
C SER A 189 11.06 12.49 -2.37
N LEU A 190 11.69 13.66 -2.14
CA LEU A 190 11.12 14.71 -1.30
C LEU A 190 9.83 15.29 -1.88
N LYS A 191 9.78 15.50 -3.20
CA LYS A 191 8.59 16.00 -3.89
C LYS A 191 7.40 15.07 -3.72
N ILE A 192 7.64 13.75 -3.85
CA ILE A 192 6.60 12.73 -3.66
C ILE A 192 6.21 12.63 -2.19
N LEU A 193 7.17 12.57 -1.26
CA LEU A 193 6.91 12.49 0.18
C LEU A 193 6.07 13.67 0.68
N LYS A 194 6.36 14.91 0.25
CA LYS A 194 5.56 16.10 0.59
C LYS A 194 4.09 15.96 0.15
N LYS A 195 3.83 15.31 -0.99
CA LYS A 195 2.47 15.06 -1.46
C LYS A 195 1.79 13.89 -0.74
N MET A 196 2.54 12.88 -0.27
CA MET A 196 2.01 11.78 0.53
C MET A 196 1.72 12.20 1.98
N TYR A 197 2.56 13.05 2.56
CA TYR A 197 2.49 13.52 3.95
C TYR A 197 2.16 15.03 4.00
N TYR A 198 1.07 15.42 3.33
CA TYR A 198 0.64 16.82 3.15
C TYR A 198 0.16 17.50 4.45
N THR A 199 -0.18 16.72 5.48
CA THR A 199 -0.41 17.19 6.86
C THR A 199 0.22 16.23 7.87
N ASN A 200 0.42 16.70 9.11
CA ASN A 200 0.95 15.86 10.19
C ASN A 200 -0.04 14.79 10.68
N THR A 201 -1.32 14.93 10.35
CA THR A 201 -2.42 14.09 10.84
C THR A 201 -2.83 12.98 9.87
N VAL A 202 -2.20 12.88 8.69
CA VAL A 202 -2.52 11.80 7.75
C VAL A 202 -2.22 10.44 8.37
N LEU A 203 -3.13 9.51 8.16
CA LEU A 203 -2.96 8.14 8.63
C LEU A 203 -1.79 7.47 7.89
N CYS A 204 -0.85 6.91 8.63
CA CYS A 204 0.35 6.28 8.09
C CYS A 204 0.98 5.33 9.12
N LEU A 205 1.94 4.53 8.69
CA LEU A 205 2.74 3.68 9.57
C LEU A 205 3.83 4.52 10.26
N SER A 206 3.70 4.70 11.58
CA SER A 206 4.54 5.61 12.39
C SER A 206 6.03 5.35 12.20
N ARG A 207 6.48 4.10 12.27
CA ARG A 207 7.91 3.75 12.12
C ARG A 207 8.52 4.18 10.77
N LYS A 208 7.71 4.16 9.67
CA LYS A 208 8.18 4.61 8.35
C LYS A 208 8.25 6.13 8.31
N LYS A 209 7.25 6.82 8.85
CA LYS A 209 7.22 8.28 8.95
C LYS A 209 8.39 8.80 9.81
N ASP A 210 8.65 8.18 10.95
CA ASP A 210 9.75 8.57 11.85
C ASP A 210 11.11 8.37 11.20
N LYS A 211 11.28 7.28 10.44
CA LYS A 211 12.51 7.05 9.67
C LYS A 211 12.74 8.14 8.62
N ILE A 212 11.68 8.57 7.94
CA ILE A 212 11.74 9.68 6.97
C ILE A 212 12.10 10.98 7.69
N ASN A 213 11.42 11.31 8.78
CA ASN A 213 11.63 12.54 9.54
C ASN A 213 13.07 12.60 10.10
N LYS A 214 13.56 11.51 10.72
CA LYS A 214 14.94 11.42 11.21
C LYS A 214 15.96 11.69 10.10
N ALA A 215 15.80 11.04 8.94
CA ALA A 215 16.72 11.22 7.83
C ALA A 215 16.69 12.64 7.23
N LEU A 216 15.53 13.29 7.22
CA LEU A 216 15.42 14.65 6.70
C LEU A 216 15.94 15.70 7.69
N ASN A 217 15.79 15.48 9.00
CA ASN A 217 16.29 16.34 10.05
C ASN A 217 17.82 16.19 10.29
N SER A 218 18.40 15.04 9.94
CA SER A 218 19.86 14.81 10.05
C SER A 218 20.69 15.56 9.00
N ARG A 219 20.06 16.44 8.23
CA ARG A 219 20.73 17.29 7.23
C ARG A 219 21.29 18.61 7.78
N TYR A 220 20.97 18.93 9.03
CA TYR A 220 21.33 20.20 9.68
C TYR A 220 22.18 19.98 10.90
#